data_728ae2ebfe8bcf24a50e49a9272a2458
#
_entry.id   728ae2ebfe8bcf24a50e49a9272a2458
#
_cell.length_a   1.000
_cell.length_b   1.000
_cell.length_c   1.000
_cell.angle_alpha   90.00
_cell.angle_beta   90.00
_cell.angle_gamma   90.00
#
_symmetry.space_group_name_H-M   'P 1'
#
loop_
_entity.id
_entity.type
_entity.pdbx_description
1 polymer ?
#
loop_
_entity_poly.entity_id
_entity_poly.type
_entity_poly.pdbx_seq_one_letter_code
_entity_poly.pdbx_strand_id
1 'polypeptide(L)'
;MLKNVMKMISLGTIFSFIFSLNIAFAADVTWRMAHKMPPDSPEGKVFQKFADLVDEYSNGKMMIKMFPNEQLGKTNAVLEQLKMGTVHLYAEGSTYMKKWVKDITWTSAAFMFDDRDHWVRFMNSDLVKGWYQKASEEAGIGVLGDVTAILRGPYRVMVTTRDVKAFDDIKGLKLRMHPSQLAIDTWTTIGADVRTLAWTDVY
;
A
#
# COMPACT_ATOMS: atom_id res chain seq x y z
N MET A 1 7.69 -55.26 56.61
CA MET A 1 8.37 -54.07 56.02
C MET A 1 7.96 -53.82 54.58
N LEU A 2 7.13 -54.63 53.90
CA LEU A 2 6.76 -54.49 52.49
C LEU A 2 5.39 -53.82 52.27
N LYS A 3 4.56 -53.61 53.31
CA LYS A 3 3.21 -53.04 53.19
C LYS A 3 3.12 -51.51 53.18
N ASN A 4 4.21 -50.83 53.53
CA ASN A 4 4.23 -49.35 53.58
C ASN A 4 4.84 -48.71 52.36
N VAL A 5 5.44 -49.47 51.47
CA VAL A 5 6.04 -48.95 50.24
C VAL A 5 5.01 -48.81 49.10
N MET A 6 3.96 -49.62 49.16
CA MET A 6 2.91 -49.62 48.14
C MET A 6 1.85 -48.50 48.30
N LYS A 7 1.84 -47.78 49.43
CA LYS A 7 0.90 -46.64 49.64
C LYS A 7 1.49 -45.29 49.26
N MET A 8 2.76 -45.18 48.95
CA MET A 8 3.38 -43.92 48.54
C MET A 8 3.50 -43.74 47.01
N ILE A 9 3.13 -44.73 46.21
CA ILE A 9 3.24 -44.66 44.74
C ILE A 9 1.88 -44.24 44.09
N SER A 10 0.80 -44.16 44.88
CA SER A 10 -0.52 -43.88 44.34
C SER A 10 -0.99 -42.41 44.47
N LEU A 11 -0.16 -41.48 44.97
CA LEU A 11 -0.54 -40.08 45.16
C LEU A 11 0.31 -39.06 44.37
N GLY A 12 1.17 -39.56 43.48
CA GLY A 12 2.14 -38.74 42.75
C GLY A 12 1.87 -38.56 41.24
N THR A 13 0.79 -39.09 40.69
CA THR A 13 0.63 -39.15 39.23
C THR A 13 -0.72 -38.63 38.71
N ILE A 14 -1.29 -37.65 39.38
CA ILE A 14 -2.39 -36.83 38.78
C ILE A 14 -1.93 -35.38 38.88
N PHE A 15 -0.75 -35.08 38.41
CA PHE A 15 -0.42 -33.74 37.96
C PHE A 15 -0.93 -33.70 36.54
N SER A 16 -2.20 -33.33 36.42
CA SER A 16 -2.88 -33.08 35.17
C SER A 16 -2.03 -32.15 34.35
N PHE A 17 -1.42 -32.72 33.33
CA PHE A 17 -0.85 -31.98 32.22
C PHE A 17 -2.07 -31.31 31.50
N ILE A 18 -2.55 -30.18 32.04
CA ILE A 18 -3.39 -29.27 31.31
C ILE A 18 -2.49 -28.66 30.26
N PHE A 19 -2.24 -29.42 29.21
CA PHE A 19 -1.78 -28.90 27.95
C PHE A 19 -2.92 -28.01 27.48
N SER A 20 -2.82 -26.73 27.78
CA SER A 20 -3.67 -25.71 27.10
C SER A 20 -3.39 -25.90 25.63
N LEU A 21 -4.23 -26.68 24.95
CA LEU A 21 -4.32 -26.64 23.49
C LEU A 21 -4.72 -25.20 23.17
N ASN A 22 -3.72 -24.37 22.91
CA ASN A 22 -3.92 -23.18 22.12
C ASN A 22 -4.33 -23.71 20.75
N ILE A 23 -5.62 -23.89 20.54
CA ILE A 23 -6.18 -24.09 19.21
C ILE A 23 -5.90 -22.75 18.51
N ALA A 24 -4.76 -22.67 17.84
CA ALA A 24 -4.51 -21.61 16.90
C ALA A 24 -5.57 -21.81 15.80
N PHE A 25 -6.66 -21.06 15.85
CA PHE A 25 -7.58 -20.97 14.74
C PHE A 25 -6.77 -20.34 13.60
N ALA A 26 -6.42 -21.15 12.61
CA ALA A 26 -5.92 -20.62 11.35
C ALA A 26 -7.03 -19.75 10.76
N ALA A 27 -6.69 -18.56 10.27
CA ALA A 27 -7.67 -17.72 9.60
C ALA A 27 -8.27 -18.48 8.41
N ASP A 28 -9.58 -18.40 8.25
CA ASP A 28 -10.29 -19.04 7.14
C ASP A 28 -9.83 -18.47 5.79
N VAL A 29 -9.48 -17.19 5.80
CA VAL A 29 -9.01 -16.45 4.62
C VAL A 29 -7.71 -15.70 4.95
N THR A 30 -6.68 -15.89 4.13
CA THR A 30 -5.44 -15.13 4.22
C THR A 30 -5.20 -14.35 2.93
N TRP A 31 -5.20 -13.02 3.04
CA TRP A 31 -4.84 -12.15 1.93
C TRP A 31 -3.39 -11.68 2.03
N ARG A 32 -2.79 -11.44 0.89
CA ARG A 32 -1.43 -10.90 0.76
C ARG A 32 -1.52 -9.44 0.34
N MET A 33 -0.94 -8.56 1.15
CA MET A 33 -0.91 -7.12 0.88
C MET A 33 0.52 -6.66 0.65
N ALA A 34 0.77 -6.12 -0.54
CA ALA A 34 2.06 -5.52 -0.88
C ALA A 34 2.05 -4.01 -0.64
N HIS A 35 3.19 -3.45 -0.27
CA HIS A 35 3.46 -2.03 -0.30
C HIS A 35 4.96 -1.75 -0.37
N LYS A 36 5.33 -0.53 -0.77
CA LYS A 36 6.75 -0.14 -0.92
C LYS A 36 7.35 0.54 0.31
N MET A 37 6.52 0.90 1.29
CA MET A 37 6.96 1.65 2.44
C MET A 37 7.65 0.78 3.48
N PRO A 38 8.66 1.30 4.22
CA PRO A 38 9.21 0.62 5.38
C PRO A 38 8.13 0.39 6.46
N PRO A 39 8.18 -0.74 7.20
CA PRO A 39 7.22 -1.03 8.27
C PRO A 39 7.11 0.08 9.33
N ASP A 40 8.25 0.70 9.67
CA ASP A 40 8.32 1.75 10.70
C ASP A 40 7.89 3.13 10.21
N SER A 41 7.67 3.30 8.91
CA SER A 41 7.17 4.56 8.35
C SER A 41 5.74 4.85 8.81
N PRO A 42 5.27 6.11 8.80
CA PRO A 42 3.88 6.44 9.11
C PRO A 42 2.88 5.62 8.28
N GLU A 43 3.11 5.49 6.97
CA GLU A 43 2.24 4.70 6.09
C GLU A 43 2.31 3.20 6.41
N GLY A 44 3.52 2.65 6.67
CA GLY A 44 3.69 1.24 7.06
C GLY A 44 2.88 0.90 8.30
N LYS A 45 2.89 1.78 9.31
CA LYS A 45 2.09 1.63 10.54
C LYS A 45 0.60 1.70 10.27
N VAL A 46 0.14 2.57 9.36
CA VAL A 46 -1.28 2.65 8.96
C VAL A 46 -1.71 1.35 8.27
N PHE A 47 -0.89 0.82 7.38
CA PHE A 47 -1.19 -0.44 6.69
C PHE A 47 -1.22 -1.63 7.66
N GLN A 48 -0.30 -1.68 8.63
CA GLN A 48 -0.34 -2.69 9.67
C GLN A 48 -1.61 -2.56 10.53
N LYS A 49 -1.97 -1.33 10.94
CA LYS A 49 -3.21 -1.11 11.70
C LYS A 49 -4.45 -1.53 10.92
N PHE A 50 -4.47 -1.33 9.60
CA PHE A 50 -5.54 -1.84 8.75
C PHE A 50 -5.63 -3.38 8.81
N ALA A 51 -4.48 -4.06 8.70
CA ALA A 51 -4.43 -5.53 8.79
C ALA A 51 -4.92 -6.04 10.17
N ASP A 52 -4.49 -5.38 11.25
CA ASP A 52 -4.90 -5.72 12.61
C ASP A 52 -6.41 -5.54 12.82
N LEU A 53 -6.99 -4.47 12.27
CA LEU A 53 -8.44 -4.21 12.34
C LEU A 53 -9.25 -5.22 11.53
N VAL A 54 -8.74 -5.69 10.39
CA VAL A 54 -9.40 -6.75 9.62
C VAL A 54 -9.42 -8.05 10.41
N ASP A 55 -8.34 -8.41 11.07
CA ASP A 55 -8.27 -9.58 11.95
C ASP A 55 -9.27 -9.43 13.11
N GLU A 56 -9.23 -8.29 13.81
CA GLU A 56 -10.12 -7.97 14.93
C GLU A 56 -11.59 -8.04 14.53
N TYR A 57 -12.00 -7.32 13.48
CA TYR A 57 -13.41 -7.24 13.05
C TYR A 57 -13.93 -8.51 12.41
N SER A 58 -13.05 -9.34 11.87
CA SER A 58 -13.41 -10.68 11.38
C SER A 58 -13.42 -11.74 12.48
N ASN A 59 -13.10 -11.41 13.73
CA ASN A 59 -12.89 -12.35 14.82
C ASN A 59 -11.88 -13.46 14.46
N GLY A 60 -10.75 -13.07 13.86
CA GLY A 60 -9.67 -13.96 13.47
C GLY A 60 -9.94 -14.78 12.19
N LYS A 61 -11.09 -14.59 11.53
CA LYS A 61 -11.43 -15.35 10.32
C LYS A 61 -10.68 -14.88 9.07
N MET A 62 -10.22 -13.64 9.06
CA MET A 62 -9.50 -13.07 7.94
C MET A 62 -8.18 -12.45 8.40
N MET A 63 -7.08 -12.87 7.81
CA MET A 63 -5.75 -12.34 8.07
C MET A 63 -5.21 -11.63 6.83
N ILE A 64 -4.51 -10.50 7.03
CA ILE A 64 -3.73 -9.84 5.97
C ILE A 64 -2.25 -10.01 6.26
N LYS A 65 -1.57 -10.78 5.42
CA LYS A 65 -0.11 -10.93 5.46
C LYS A 65 0.56 -9.78 4.71
N MET A 66 1.37 -8.98 5.43
CA MET A 66 2.05 -7.81 4.91
C MET A 66 3.36 -8.16 4.18
N PHE A 67 3.62 -7.47 3.06
CA PHE A 67 4.85 -7.56 2.26
C PHE A 67 5.37 -6.15 1.98
N PRO A 68 6.11 -5.54 2.93
CA PRO A 68 6.67 -4.20 2.82
C PRO A 68 7.90 -4.14 1.91
N ASN A 69 8.46 -2.91 1.73
CA ASN A 69 9.77 -2.69 1.07
C ASN A 69 9.88 -3.32 -0.34
N GLU A 70 8.79 -3.33 -1.12
CA GLU A 70 8.76 -3.94 -2.47
C GLU A 70 9.16 -5.45 -2.49
N GLN A 71 8.97 -6.19 -1.38
CA GLN A 71 9.32 -7.62 -1.28
C GLN A 71 8.70 -8.49 -2.38
N LEU A 72 7.53 -8.11 -2.91
CA LEU A 72 6.87 -8.82 -4.01
C LEU A 72 7.19 -8.22 -5.39
N GLY A 73 8.11 -7.28 -5.44
CA GLY A 73 8.54 -6.60 -6.65
C GLY A 73 8.08 -5.15 -6.75
N LYS A 74 8.54 -4.48 -7.80
CA LYS A 74 8.20 -3.08 -8.11
C LYS A 74 6.75 -2.99 -8.61
N THR A 75 6.18 -1.78 -8.61
CA THR A 75 4.75 -1.51 -8.89
C THR A 75 4.19 -2.30 -10.07
N ASN A 76 4.86 -2.32 -11.22
CA ASN A 76 4.32 -3.03 -12.39
C ASN A 76 4.21 -4.55 -12.17
N ALA A 77 5.18 -5.16 -11.49
CA ALA A 77 5.15 -6.58 -11.16
C ALA A 77 4.02 -6.91 -10.17
N VAL A 78 3.80 -6.04 -9.18
CA VAL A 78 2.71 -6.23 -8.21
C VAL A 78 1.34 -6.04 -8.87
N LEU A 79 1.18 -5.11 -9.81
CA LEU A 79 -0.06 -4.95 -10.57
C LEU A 79 -0.40 -6.21 -11.39
N GLU A 80 0.59 -6.87 -11.98
CA GLU A 80 0.35 -8.17 -12.66
C GLU A 80 -0.04 -9.26 -11.65
N GLN A 81 0.59 -9.30 -10.49
CA GLN A 81 0.25 -10.26 -9.44
C GLN A 81 -1.16 -10.04 -8.88
N LEU A 82 -1.62 -8.78 -8.77
CA LEU A 82 -3.01 -8.45 -8.45
C LEU A 82 -3.96 -9.02 -9.51
N LYS A 83 -3.67 -8.76 -10.79
CA LYS A 83 -4.47 -9.26 -11.91
C LYS A 83 -4.55 -10.79 -11.92
N MET A 84 -3.47 -11.48 -11.54
CA MET A 84 -3.42 -12.94 -11.44
C MET A 84 -4.03 -13.48 -10.13
N GLY A 85 -4.41 -12.62 -9.18
CA GLY A 85 -4.93 -13.02 -7.87
C GLY A 85 -3.89 -13.63 -6.92
N THR A 86 -2.59 -13.52 -7.22
CA THR A 86 -1.52 -14.01 -6.33
C THR A 86 -1.12 -13.00 -5.24
N VAL A 87 -1.44 -11.73 -5.45
CA VAL A 87 -1.50 -10.66 -4.46
C VAL A 87 -2.95 -10.17 -4.43
N HIS A 88 -3.47 -9.83 -3.26
CA HIS A 88 -4.88 -9.50 -3.07
C HIS A 88 -5.10 -8.01 -2.85
N LEU A 89 -4.11 -7.34 -2.22
CA LEU A 89 -4.15 -5.92 -1.93
C LEU A 89 -2.80 -5.27 -2.26
N TYR A 90 -2.85 -4.05 -2.78
CA TYR A 90 -1.67 -3.22 -2.98
C TYR A 90 -1.93 -1.80 -2.48
N ALA A 91 -1.19 -1.38 -1.45
CA ALA A 91 -1.27 -0.02 -0.94
C ALA A 91 -0.42 0.92 -1.79
N GLU A 92 -1.03 1.47 -2.82
CA GLU A 92 -0.37 2.38 -3.77
C GLU A 92 -1.37 3.43 -4.30
N GLY A 93 -0.87 4.43 -4.99
CA GLY A 93 -1.71 5.44 -5.63
C GLY A 93 -2.63 4.83 -6.69
N SER A 94 -3.93 5.09 -6.60
CA SER A 94 -4.92 4.61 -7.56
C SER A 94 -4.64 5.02 -9.01
N THR A 95 -3.87 6.10 -9.21
CA THR A 95 -3.42 6.56 -10.53
C THR A 95 -2.64 5.49 -11.32
N TYR A 96 -2.05 4.49 -10.65
CA TYR A 96 -1.40 3.40 -11.38
C TYR A 96 -2.34 2.52 -12.20
N MET A 97 -3.66 2.61 -11.99
CA MET A 97 -4.68 2.01 -12.85
C MET A 97 -4.70 2.62 -14.26
N LYS A 98 -4.01 3.74 -14.49
CA LYS A 98 -3.71 4.28 -15.84
C LYS A 98 -3.05 3.28 -16.80
N LYS A 99 -2.51 2.20 -16.28
CA LYS A 99 -2.00 1.09 -17.08
C LYS A 99 -3.06 0.53 -18.02
N TRP A 100 -4.31 0.51 -17.60
CA TRP A 100 -5.45 0.02 -18.37
C TRP A 100 -6.26 1.16 -19.00
N VAL A 101 -6.51 2.23 -18.24
CA VAL A 101 -7.23 3.43 -18.74
C VAL A 101 -6.33 4.65 -18.60
N LYS A 102 -5.78 5.11 -19.72
CA LYS A 102 -4.77 6.20 -19.77
C LYS A 102 -5.28 7.50 -19.14
N ASP A 103 -6.56 7.80 -19.26
CA ASP A 103 -7.15 9.05 -18.76
C ASP A 103 -7.06 9.19 -17.24
N ILE A 104 -6.92 8.08 -16.49
CA ILE A 104 -6.67 8.11 -15.04
C ILE A 104 -5.40 8.90 -14.69
N THR A 105 -4.48 9.10 -15.63
CA THR A 105 -3.28 9.93 -15.40
C THR A 105 -3.63 11.35 -14.98
N TRP A 106 -4.76 11.91 -15.43
CA TRP A 106 -5.19 13.26 -15.10
C TRP A 106 -5.54 13.44 -13.61
N THR A 107 -5.87 12.37 -12.89
CA THR A 107 -6.13 12.42 -11.44
C THR A 107 -4.93 12.89 -10.62
N SER A 108 -3.73 12.91 -11.21
CA SER A 108 -2.48 13.32 -10.57
C SER A 108 -1.69 14.37 -11.37
N ALA A 109 -2.35 15.04 -12.31
CA ALA A 109 -1.71 16.09 -13.08
C ALA A 109 -1.26 17.26 -12.18
N ALA A 110 -0.02 17.72 -12.38
CA ALA A 110 0.51 18.86 -11.64
C ALA A 110 -0.24 20.15 -12.05
N PHE A 111 -0.47 21.03 -11.09
CA PHE A 111 -1.08 22.35 -11.28
C PHE A 111 -2.50 22.34 -11.85
N MET A 112 -3.19 21.20 -11.88
CA MET A 112 -4.52 21.05 -12.45
C MET A 112 -5.64 21.47 -11.48
N PHE A 113 -5.36 21.46 -10.18
CA PHE A 113 -6.36 21.73 -9.15
C PHE A 113 -5.98 22.95 -8.33
N ASP A 114 -6.96 23.83 -8.09
CA ASP A 114 -6.78 25.04 -7.29
C ASP A 114 -6.57 24.71 -5.80
N ASP A 115 -7.35 23.74 -5.32
CA ASP A 115 -7.36 23.30 -3.94
C ASP A 115 -7.78 21.81 -3.81
N ARG A 116 -7.80 21.32 -2.56
CA ARG A 116 -8.22 19.96 -2.26
C ARG A 116 -9.69 19.71 -2.63
N ASP A 117 -10.57 20.67 -2.41
CA ASP A 117 -12.01 20.49 -2.65
C ASP A 117 -12.30 20.41 -4.16
N HIS A 118 -11.56 21.19 -4.98
CA HIS A 118 -11.60 21.05 -6.43
C HIS A 118 -11.17 19.64 -6.86
N TRP A 119 -10.06 19.12 -6.31
CA TRP A 119 -9.61 17.75 -6.58
C TRP A 119 -10.63 16.69 -6.12
N VAL A 120 -11.21 16.82 -4.93
CA VAL A 120 -12.24 15.90 -4.40
C VAL A 120 -13.47 15.89 -5.31
N ARG A 121 -13.95 17.07 -5.77
CA ARG A 121 -15.08 17.14 -6.72
C ARG A 121 -14.76 16.44 -8.03
N PHE A 122 -13.55 16.64 -8.56
CA PHE A 122 -13.10 15.97 -9.78
C PHE A 122 -13.04 14.46 -9.60
N MET A 123 -12.42 13.97 -8.53
CA MET A 123 -12.30 12.53 -8.23
C MET A 123 -13.67 11.85 -8.06
N ASN A 124 -14.66 12.58 -7.54
CA ASN A 124 -16.04 12.09 -7.35
C ASN A 124 -16.95 12.28 -8.56
N SER A 125 -16.45 12.86 -9.65
CA SER A 125 -17.24 13.02 -10.88
C SER A 125 -17.53 11.67 -11.54
N ASP A 126 -18.64 11.62 -12.29
CA ASP A 126 -19.01 10.40 -13.04
C ASP A 126 -17.96 10.05 -14.12
N LEU A 127 -17.27 11.07 -14.64
CA LEU A 127 -16.16 10.88 -15.58
C LEU A 127 -15.05 10.03 -14.96
N VAL A 128 -14.55 10.42 -13.79
CA VAL A 128 -13.45 9.72 -13.10
C VAL A 128 -13.91 8.36 -12.58
N LYS A 129 -15.11 8.27 -12.03
CA LYS A 129 -15.71 6.99 -11.63
C LYS A 129 -15.80 6.02 -12.81
N GLY A 130 -16.20 6.51 -13.99
CA GLY A 130 -16.26 5.72 -15.23
C GLY A 130 -14.87 5.22 -15.66
N TRP A 131 -13.82 6.02 -15.50
CA TRP A 131 -12.45 5.57 -15.77
C TRP A 131 -12.00 4.43 -14.85
N TYR A 132 -12.27 4.54 -13.55
CA TYR A 132 -11.93 3.48 -12.59
C TYR A 132 -12.77 2.22 -12.79
N GLN A 133 -14.06 2.37 -13.10
CA GLN A 133 -14.90 1.23 -13.44
C GLN A 133 -14.37 0.49 -14.67
N LYS A 134 -14.07 1.20 -15.75
CA LYS A 134 -13.49 0.62 -16.95
C LYS A 134 -12.16 -0.09 -16.67
N ALA A 135 -11.28 0.54 -15.87
CA ALA A 135 -10.01 -0.09 -15.48
C ALA A 135 -10.23 -1.35 -14.64
N SER A 136 -11.24 -1.36 -13.78
CA SER A 136 -11.62 -2.55 -13.00
C SER A 136 -12.14 -3.68 -13.89
N GLU A 137 -12.95 -3.38 -14.88
CA GLU A 137 -13.47 -4.36 -15.85
C GLU A 137 -12.34 -4.97 -16.71
N GLU A 138 -11.38 -4.15 -17.16
CA GLU A 138 -10.25 -4.60 -17.98
C GLU A 138 -9.21 -5.41 -17.18
N ALA A 139 -9.00 -5.09 -15.93
CA ALA A 139 -7.93 -5.65 -15.11
C ALA A 139 -8.40 -6.70 -14.10
N GLY A 140 -9.67 -6.72 -13.73
CA GLY A 140 -10.17 -7.48 -12.58
C GLY A 140 -9.67 -6.92 -11.24
N ILE A 141 -9.27 -5.63 -11.19
CA ILE A 141 -8.71 -4.95 -10.01
C ILE A 141 -9.60 -3.75 -9.69
N GLY A 142 -10.11 -3.68 -8.48
CA GLY A 142 -10.90 -2.54 -8.00
C GLY A 142 -10.11 -1.63 -7.07
N VAL A 143 -10.66 -0.44 -6.81
CA VAL A 143 -10.21 0.44 -5.73
C VAL A 143 -11.02 0.14 -4.48
N LEU A 144 -10.35 -0.11 -3.37
CA LEU A 144 -11.00 -0.37 -2.10
C LEU A 144 -11.34 0.97 -1.42
N GLY A 145 -12.63 1.21 -1.18
CA GLY A 145 -13.12 2.39 -0.49
C GLY A 145 -13.09 3.67 -1.33
N ASP A 146 -13.06 4.81 -0.64
CA ASP A 146 -13.04 6.14 -1.25
C ASP A 146 -11.61 6.54 -1.62
N VAL A 147 -11.37 6.81 -2.90
CA VAL A 147 -10.07 7.26 -3.45
C VAL A 147 -9.61 8.59 -2.86
N THR A 148 -10.49 9.35 -2.24
CA THR A 148 -10.20 10.65 -1.63
C THR A 148 -9.97 10.59 -0.13
N ALA A 149 -10.20 9.44 0.50
CA ALA A 149 -10.13 9.28 1.96
C ALA A 149 -8.70 9.24 2.49
N ILE A 150 -7.75 8.66 1.72
CA ILE A 150 -6.36 8.52 2.14
C ILE A 150 -5.47 9.35 1.23
N LEU A 151 -4.87 10.41 1.77
CA LEU A 151 -3.95 11.30 1.08
C LEU A 151 -2.57 11.26 1.74
N ARG A 152 -1.53 11.26 0.92
CA ARG A 152 -0.13 11.39 1.36
C ARG A 152 0.28 12.84 1.51
N GLY A 153 -0.44 13.58 2.35
CA GLY A 153 -0.27 15.02 2.52
C GLY A 153 -1.07 15.86 1.49
N PRO A 154 -1.26 17.17 1.80
CA PRO A 154 -2.11 18.04 1.00
C PRO A 154 -1.48 18.44 -0.33
N TYR A 155 -0.14 18.48 -0.41
CA TYR A 155 0.59 18.92 -1.59
C TYR A 155 1.81 18.05 -1.85
N ARG A 156 2.17 17.94 -3.13
CA ARG A 156 3.47 17.41 -3.51
C ARG A 156 4.51 18.52 -3.36
N VAL A 157 5.57 18.22 -2.63
CA VAL A 157 6.67 19.16 -2.41
C VAL A 157 7.93 18.73 -3.16
N MET A 158 8.78 19.68 -3.51
CA MET A 158 10.10 19.45 -4.05
C MET A 158 11.12 19.54 -2.90
N VAL A 159 11.96 18.51 -2.76
CA VAL A 159 13.10 18.53 -1.84
C VAL A 159 14.36 18.62 -2.68
N THR A 160 15.21 19.60 -2.40
CA THR A 160 16.42 19.89 -3.18
C THR A 160 17.64 20.06 -2.28
N THR A 161 18.82 19.78 -2.82
CA THR A 161 20.12 20.01 -2.17
C THR A 161 20.66 21.42 -2.42
N ARG A 162 19.99 22.21 -3.26
CA ARG A 162 20.30 23.61 -3.53
C ARG A 162 19.06 24.48 -3.36
N ASP A 163 19.23 25.75 -3.13
CA ASP A 163 18.14 26.72 -3.09
C ASP A 163 17.42 26.79 -4.45
N VAL A 164 16.09 26.73 -4.41
CA VAL A 164 15.19 26.99 -5.54
C VAL A 164 14.18 28.04 -5.06
N LYS A 165 14.39 29.29 -5.47
CA LYS A 165 13.60 30.45 -5.02
C LYS A 165 12.77 31.06 -6.13
N ALA A 166 13.16 30.82 -7.39
CA ALA A 166 12.50 31.36 -8.56
C ALA A 166 12.32 30.27 -9.62
N PHE A 167 11.44 30.54 -10.58
CA PHE A 167 11.14 29.62 -11.67
C PHE A 167 12.41 29.29 -12.49
N ASP A 168 13.27 30.27 -12.71
CA ASP A 168 14.52 30.09 -13.47
C ASP A 168 15.50 29.15 -12.78
N ASP A 169 15.44 28.98 -11.46
CA ASP A 169 16.29 28.07 -10.71
C ASP A 169 16.00 26.59 -11.03
N ILE A 170 14.87 26.30 -11.67
CA ILE A 170 14.48 24.95 -12.09
C ILE A 170 15.26 24.50 -13.33
N LYS A 171 15.75 25.44 -14.14
CA LYS A 171 16.49 25.12 -15.37
C LYS A 171 17.74 24.29 -15.06
N GLY A 172 17.85 23.13 -15.68
CA GLY A 172 18.94 22.16 -15.46
C GLY A 172 18.99 21.53 -14.07
N LEU A 173 17.95 21.72 -13.24
CA LEU A 173 17.85 21.03 -11.97
C LEU A 173 17.67 19.52 -12.22
N LYS A 174 18.59 18.70 -11.69
CA LYS A 174 18.44 17.25 -11.71
C LYS A 174 17.31 16.86 -10.77
N LEU A 175 16.19 16.45 -11.34
CA LEU A 175 14.98 16.14 -10.58
C LEU A 175 14.62 14.66 -10.73
N ARG A 176 14.56 13.96 -9.61
CA ARG A 176 14.01 12.60 -9.60
C ARG A 176 12.50 12.62 -9.73
N MET A 177 11.97 11.81 -10.63
CA MET A 177 10.55 11.62 -10.79
C MET A 177 10.19 10.12 -10.78
N HIS A 178 8.98 9.80 -10.31
CA HIS A 178 8.41 8.47 -10.50
C HIS A 178 8.07 8.23 -11.98
N PRO A 179 7.96 6.96 -12.44
CA PRO A 179 7.68 6.65 -13.86
C PRO A 179 6.26 7.06 -14.26
N SER A 180 6.08 8.35 -14.57
CA SER A 180 4.86 8.95 -15.09
C SER A 180 5.22 9.88 -16.21
N GLN A 181 4.82 9.54 -17.45
CA GLN A 181 5.14 10.36 -18.63
C GLN A 181 4.63 11.79 -18.45
N LEU A 182 3.39 11.97 -17.97
CA LEU A 182 2.84 13.31 -17.71
C LEU A 182 3.73 14.12 -16.76
N ALA A 183 4.20 13.52 -15.67
CA ALA A 183 5.05 14.22 -14.72
C ALA A 183 6.44 14.52 -15.32
N ILE A 184 7.01 13.60 -16.09
CA ILE A 184 8.29 13.79 -16.79
C ILE A 184 8.17 14.94 -17.77
N ASP A 185 7.16 14.94 -18.63
CA ASP A 185 6.93 15.97 -19.64
C ASP A 185 6.71 17.34 -19.00
N THR A 186 5.91 17.40 -17.94
CA THR A 186 5.67 18.64 -17.18
C THR A 186 6.98 19.27 -16.70
N TRP A 187 7.79 18.51 -15.97
CA TRP A 187 9.03 19.06 -15.39
C TRP A 187 10.13 19.30 -16.42
N THR A 188 10.18 18.48 -17.49
CA THR A 188 11.10 18.71 -18.61
C THR A 188 10.73 19.99 -19.37
N THR A 189 9.44 20.24 -19.61
CA THR A 189 8.96 21.46 -20.26
C THR A 189 9.31 22.71 -19.46
N ILE A 190 9.32 22.63 -18.14
CA ILE A 190 9.74 23.70 -17.24
C ILE A 190 11.27 23.88 -17.23
N GLY A 191 12.02 22.92 -17.78
CA GLY A 191 13.48 23.01 -17.94
C GLY A 191 14.30 22.16 -16.96
N ALA A 192 13.68 21.29 -16.17
CA ALA A 192 14.39 20.36 -15.32
C ALA A 192 15.05 19.21 -16.12
N ASP A 193 16.21 18.71 -15.65
CA ASP A 193 16.82 17.45 -16.10
C ASP A 193 16.19 16.28 -15.31
N VAL A 194 15.13 15.70 -15.85
CA VAL A 194 14.34 14.68 -15.16
C VAL A 194 14.98 13.31 -15.26
N ARG A 195 15.12 12.63 -14.11
CA ARG A 195 15.59 11.25 -14.00
C ARG A 195 14.53 10.38 -13.34
N THR A 196 14.27 9.21 -13.92
CA THR A 196 13.29 8.26 -13.37
C THR A 196 14.01 7.22 -12.53
N LEU A 197 13.69 7.17 -11.24
CA LEU A 197 14.17 6.15 -10.30
C LEU A 197 12.99 5.57 -9.52
N ALA A 198 13.08 4.27 -9.18
CA ALA A 198 12.13 3.66 -8.26
C ALA A 198 12.22 4.32 -6.88
N TRP A 199 11.18 4.17 -6.06
CA TRP A 199 11.16 4.82 -4.74
C TRP A 199 12.30 4.35 -3.84
N THR A 200 12.55 3.04 -3.82
CA THR A 200 13.61 2.41 -3.02
C THR A 200 15.03 2.77 -3.47
N ASP A 201 15.19 3.32 -4.68
CA ASP A 201 16.49 3.69 -5.26
C ASP A 201 16.82 5.19 -5.03
N VAL A 202 16.00 5.92 -4.25
CA VAL A 202 16.14 7.38 -4.05
C VAL A 202 17.07 7.72 -2.89
N TYR A 203 17.26 6.82 -1.93
CA TYR A 203 18.02 7.04 -0.69
C TYR A 203 19.23 6.13 -0.60
#